data_403949600e22814cdd7348fc00519de9
#
_entry.id   403949600e22814cdd7348fc00519de9
#
_cell.length_a   1.000
_cell.length_b   1.000
_cell.length_c   1.000
_cell.angle_alpha   90.00
_cell.angle_beta   90.00
_cell.angle_gamma   90.00
#
_symmetry.space_group_name_H-M   'P 1'
#
loop_
_entity.id
_entity.type
_entity.pdbx_description
1 polymer ?
#
loop_
_entity_poly.entity_id
_entity_poly.type
_entity_poly.pdbx_seq_one_letter_code
_entity_poly.pdbx_strand_id
1 'polypeptide(L)'
;MASNDALDSPESYAVAWIAALDIERAAAEAMLDETHATPKGFIRHEKDENIYTWGRVGEHNIVIASLPPGMYGTISASTTAWSLLASLPSIRVGLLVGIGGGIARPDKGQDIRLGDIAVSQPCGISGGVCQYDLFKAKSDDERERKGFLGRPPTVLLNSLAAIQANHERNDSKIPQIVQEMLEKNPKMARRSKKNPGYIYQGIENDRLFEISYGHVSGGDCQNCDSAGEVHRDPRDNIDPEIHYGTIASGNTLVKDAFARDRIVTDLGEDCICFEMEAAGLMNDFPCLVIRGICDYADSHKNDRWQRYASATAAAYAKELLLDYVPAQDIQRAQRAVDLAGS
;
A
#
# COMPACT_ATOMS: atom_id res chain seq x y z
N MET A 1 -12.21 12.80 24.54
CA MET A 1 -12.83 11.47 24.31
C MET A 1 -13.57 11.60 23.00
N ALA A 2 -13.13 10.92 21.95
CA ALA A 2 -13.85 10.89 20.69
C ALA A 2 -15.22 10.24 20.95
N SER A 3 -16.30 10.88 20.50
CA SER A 3 -17.63 10.31 20.61
C SER A 3 -17.67 9.09 19.69
N ASN A 4 -17.92 7.92 20.28
CA ASN A 4 -18.01 6.66 19.55
C ASN A 4 -19.46 6.47 19.04
N ASP A 5 -20.03 7.53 18.47
CA ASP A 5 -21.41 7.55 18.02
C ASP A 5 -21.58 6.75 16.72
N ALA A 6 -22.62 5.93 16.66
CA ALA A 6 -22.98 5.21 15.46
C ALA A 6 -23.64 6.15 14.44
N LEU A 7 -23.18 6.09 13.18
CA LEU A 7 -23.92 6.76 12.09
C LEU A 7 -25.29 6.09 11.87
N ASP A 8 -26.22 6.85 11.32
CA ASP A 8 -27.61 6.42 11.16
C ASP A 8 -27.80 5.31 10.10
N SER A 9 -26.86 5.18 9.18
CA SER A 9 -26.94 4.14 8.12
C SER A 9 -25.55 3.66 7.68
N PRO A 10 -25.37 2.36 7.37
CA PRO A 10 -24.16 1.85 6.70
C PRO A 10 -23.97 2.44 5.29
N GLU A 11 -25.02 2.95 4.65
CA GLU A 11 -24.95 3.60 3.35
C GLU A 11 -24.14 4.90 3.36
N SER A 12 -23.89 5.45 4.55
CA SER A 12 -23.02 6.61 4.73
C SER A 12 -21.54 6.34 4.45
N TYR A 13 -21.13 5.05 4.39
CA TYR A 13 -19.76 4.66 4.12
C TYR A 13 -19.57 4.38 2.62
N ALA A 14 -18.70 5.16 2.00
CA ALA A 14 -18.43 5.07 0.56
C ALA A 14 -16.99 4.67 0.23
N VAL A 15 -16.10 4.68 1.22
CA VAL A 15 -14.68 4.35 1.08
C VAL A 15 -14.36 3.08 1.88
N ALA A 16 -13.77 2.08 1.24
CA ALA A 16 -13.21 0.94 1.92
C ALA A 16 -11.67 1.02 1.91
N TRP A 17 -11.06 0.77 3.07
CA TRP A 17 -9.62 0.71 3.24
C TRP A 17 -9.25 -0.72 3.65
N ILE A 18 -8.47 -1.40 2.79
CA ILE A 18 -8.02 -2.78 3.02
C ILE A 18 -6.54 -2.77 3.39
N ALA A 19 -6.19 -3.46 4.47
CA ALA A 19 -4.84 -3.71 4.93
C ALA A 19 -4.56 -5.22 4.95
N ALA A 20 -3.34 -5.66 4.64
CA ALA A 20 -2.98 -7.07 4.68
C ALA A 20 -2.52 -7.53 6.07
N LEU A 21 -1.80 -6.65 6.78
CA LEU A 21 -1.16 -6.96 8.06
C LEU A 21 -1.80 -6.18 9.22
N ASP A 22 -1.62 -6.69 10.43
CA ASP A 22 -2.04 -6.03 11.67
C ASP A 22 -1.35 -4.67 11.88
N ILE A 23 -0.08 -4.55 11.51
CA ILE A 23 0.67 -3.29 11.59
C ILE A 23 0.16 -2.24 10.60
N GLU A 24 -0.27 -2.65 9.41
CA GLU A 24 -0.88 -1.77 8.42
C GLU A 24 -2.27 -1.32 8.86
N ARG A 25 -3.06 -2.25 9.40
CA ARG A 25 -4.36 -1.92 10.00
C ARG A 25 -4.21 -0.93 11.14
N ALA A 26 -3.25 -1.14 12.04
CA ALA A 26 -2.99 -0.23 13.15
C ALA A 26 -2.60 1.18 12.65
N ALA A 27 -1.82 1.28 11.56
CA ALA A 27 -1.50 2.56 10.93
C ALA A 27 -2.77 3.22 10.34
N ALA A 28 -3.59 2.45 9.61
CA ALA A 28 -4.85 2.94 9.05
C ALA A 28 -5.81 3.47 10.13
N GLU A 29 -6.01 2.71 11.20
CA GLU A 29 -6.86 3.11 12.33
C GLU A 29 -6.34 4.38 13.02
N ALA A 30 -5.02 4.53 13.14
CA ALA A 30 -4.39 5.70 13.75
C ALA A 30 -4.51 6.97 12.88
N MET A 31 -4.82 6.84 11.58
CA MET A 31 -5.08 7.97 10.68
C MET A 31 -6.50 8.51 10.77
N LEU A 32 -7.44 7.80 11.38
CA LEU A 32 -8.81 8.28 11.52
C LEU A 32 -8.87 9.54 12.37
N ASP A 33 -9.68 10.52 11.93
CA ASP A 33 -9.99 11.71 12.70
C ASP A 33 -10.98 11.40 13.82
N GLU A 34 -11.92 10.49 13.53
CA GLU A 34 -12.92 9.95 14.44
C GLU A 34 -13.06 8.43 14.23
N THR A 35 -13.34 7.72 15.31
CA THR A 35 -13.83 6.35 15.27
C THR A 35 -15.31 6.31 15.55
N HIS A 36 -16.06 5.49 14.82
CA HIS A 36 -17.49 5.32 15.00
C HIS A 36 -17.79 3.94 15.57
N ALA A 37 -18.91 3.82 16.28
CA ALA A 37 -19.50 2.51 16.55
C ALA A 37 -20.08 1.92 15.25
N THR A 38 -20.42 0.64 15.28
CA THR A 38 -21.11 -0.03 14.15
C THR A 38 -22.35 0.76 13.76
N PRO A 39 -22.52 1.15 12.47
CA PRO A 39 -23.66 1.98 12.05
C PRO A 39 -24.99 1.31 12.29
N LYS A 40 -26.01 2.10 12.57
CA LYS A 40 -27.37 1.61 12.77
C LYS A 40 -27.87 0.89 11.52
N GLY A 41 -28.54 -0.23 11.71
CA GLY A 41 -29.07 -1.01 10.60
C GLY A 41 -28.04 -1.80 9.80
N PHE A 42 -26.77 -1.82 10.21
CA PHE A 42 -25.78 -2.68 9.56
C PHE A 42 -26.15 -4.17 9.74
N ILE A 43 -26.33 -4.84 8.62
CA ILE A 43 -26.58 -6.29 8.57
C ILE A 43 -25.40 -6.92 7.82
N ARG A 44 -24.63 -7.71 8.55
CA ARG A 44 -23.52 -8.45 7.96
C ARG A 44 -24.03 -9.57 7.08
N HIS A 45 -23.48 -9.70 5.86
CA HIS A 45 -23.77 -10.83 5.00
C HIS A 45 -23.36 -12.16 5.67
N GLU A 46 -24.11 -13.23 5.48
CA GLU A 46 -23.91 -14.52 6.18
C GLU A 46 -22.52 -15.14 6.01
N LYS A 47 -21.83 -14.86 4.89
CA LYS A 47 -20.49 -15.35 4.56
C LYS A 47 -19.39 -14.35 4.90
N ASP A 48 -19.73 -13.22 5.50
CA ASP A 48 -18.77 -12.18 5.82
C ASP A 48 -18.20 -12.38 7.23
N GLU A 49 -16.94 -12.78 7.31
CA GLU A 49 -16.19 -12.97 8.56
C GLU A 49 -15.28 -11.78 8.89
N ASN A 50 -15.31 -10.70 8.10
CA ASN A 50 -14.46 -9.54 8.33
C ASN A 50 -14.78 -8.87 9.66
N ILE A 51 -13.75 -8.33 10.29
CA ILE A 51 -13.88 -7.42 11.43
C ILE A 51 -13.64 -6.01 10.94
N TYR A 52 -14.62 -5.14 11.13
CA TYR A 52 -14.59 -3.77 10.65
C TYR A 52 -14.22 -2.77 11.72
N THR A 53 -13.41 -1.79 11.35
CA THR A 53 -13.27 -0.52 12.07
C THR A 53 -13.94 0.56 11.24
N TRP A 54 -14.81 1.31 11.90
CA TRP A 54 -15.59 2.39 11.30
C TRP A 54 -15.03 3.73 11.74
N GLY A 55 -14.96 4.68 10.84
CA GLY A 55 -14.44 6.00 11.20
C GLY A 55 -14.54 7.01 10.07
N ARG A 56 -13.84 8.11 10.24
CA ARG A 56 -13.84 9.23 9.31
C ARG A 56 -12.45 9.81 9.12
N VAL A 57 -12.16 10.23 7.87
CA VAL A 57 -11.03 11.07 7.51
C VAL A 57 -11.60 12.25 6.71
N GLY A 58 -11.45 13.47 7.23
CA GLY A 58 -12.06 14.65 6.63
C GLY A 58 -13.57 14.49 6.47
N GLU A 59 -14.06 14.60 5.24
CA GLU A 59 -15.48 14.42 4.89
C GLU A 59 -15.85 12.96 4.55
N HIS A 60 -14.89 12.03 4.55
CA HIS A 60 -15.09 10.66 4.11
C HIS A 60 -15.33 9.71 5.27
N ASN A 61 -16.50 9.07 5.29
CA ASN A 61 -16.74 7.94 6.16
C ASN A 61 -16.08 6.69 5.55
N ILE A 62 -15.25 6.02 6.35
CA ILE A 62 -14.36 4.93 5.92
C ILE A 62 -14.65 3.69 6.73
N VAL A 63 -14.70 2.54 6.06
CA VAL A 63 -14.65 1.24 6.69
C VAL A 63 -13.27 0.63 6.46
N ILE A 64 -12.61 0.20 7.52
CA ILE A 64 -11.32 -0.50 7.47
C ILE A 64 -11.55 -1.98 7.70
N ALA A 65 -10.99 -2.80 6.82
CA ALA A 65 -10.92 -4.26 6.96
C ALA A 65 -9.48 -4.74 6.80
N SER A 66 -9.16 -5.89 7.36
CA SER A 66 -7.85 -6.52 7.15
C SER A 66 -7.99 -8.00 6.85
N LEU A 67 -6.99 -8.55 6.16
CA LEU A 67 -6.88 -9.97 5.94
C LEU A 67 -6.70 -10.70 7.29
N PRO A 68 -7.12 -11.99 7.38
CA PRO A 68 -6.86 -12.81 8.55
C PRO A 68 -5.35 -12.99 8.79
N PRO A 69 -4.87 -12.98 10.04
CA PRO A 69 -3.46 -13.14 10.35
C PRO A 69 -2.85 -14.41 9.74
N GLY A 70 -1.71 -14.23 9.04
CA GLY A 70 -1.01 -15.31 8.35
C GLY A 70 -1.63 -15.73 7.01
N MET A 71 -2.73 -15.11 6.58
CA MET A 71 -3.39 -15.35 5.30
C MET A 71 -3.24 -14.10 4.43
N TYR A 72 -2.20 -14.04 3.64
CA TYR A 72 -1.92 -12.97 2.68
C TYR A 72 -2.00 -13.50 1.24
N GLY A 73 -1.90 -12.61 0.27
CA GLY A 73 -1.92 -12.94 -1.16
C GLY A 73 -3.27 -12.69 -1.82
N THR A 74 -3.30 -12.90 -3.13
CA THR A 74 -4.40 -12.49 -4.01
C THR A 74 -5.75 -13.11 -3.66
N ILE A 75 -5.77 -14.38 -3.25
CA ILE A 75 -7.01 -15.08 -2.87
C ILE A 75 -7.60 -14.52 -1.58
N SER A 76 -6.78 -14.34 -0.55
CA SER A 76 -7.23 -13.79 0.73
C SER A 76 -7.75 -12.35 0.57
N ALA A 77 -7.06 -11.54 -0.22
CA ALA A 77 -7.47 -10.17 -0.52
C ALA A 77 -8.82 -10.14 -1.25
N SER A 78 -8.98 -10.96 -2.29
CA SER A 78 -10.25 -11.07 -3.04
C SER A 78 -11.40 -11.51 -2.13
N THR A 79 -11.20 -12.52 -1.28
CA THR A 79 -12.22 -12.99 -0.34
C THR A 79 -12.64 -11.89 0.63
N THR A 80 -11.67 -11.16 1.21
CA THR A 80 -11.94 -10.04 2.13
C THR A 80 -12.74 -8.94 1.44
N ALA A 81 -12.37 -8.54 0.22
CA ALA A 81 -13.06 -7.50 -0.52
C ALA A 81 -14.47 -7.91 -0.94
N TRP A 82 -14.66 -9.13 -1.41
CA TRP A 82 -15.97 -9.67 -1.78
C TRP A 82 -16.92 -9.72 -0.59
N SER A 83 -16.47 -10.23 0.55
CA SER A 83 -17.27 -10.27 1.77
C SER A 83 -17.65 -8.86 2.24
N LEU A 84 -16.71 -7.90 2.12
CA LEU A 84 -16.97 -6.50 2.43
C LEU A 84 -18.05 -5.91 1.51
N LEU A 85 -17.94 -6.09 0.20
CA LEU A 85 -18.92 -5.58 -0.77
C LEU A 85 -20.31 -6.21 -0.61
N ALA A 86 -20.36 -7.48 -0.23
CA ALA A 86 -21.63 -8.17 0.05
C ALA A 86 -22.35 -7.58 1.28
N SER A 87 -21.60 -7.12 2.28
CA SER A 87 -22.14 -6.47 3.48
C SER A 87 -22.35 -4.96 3.31
N LEU A 88 -21.58 -4.32 2.42
CA LEU A 88 -21.54 -2.86 2.23
C LEU A 88 -21.61 -2.49 0.74
N PRO A 89 -22.75 -2.69 0.09
CA PRO A 89 -22.90 -2.38 -1.34
C PRO A 89 -22.85 -0.88 -1.66
N SER A 90 -22.82 -0.01 -0.63
CA SER A 90 -22.63 1.44 -0.76
C SER A 90 -21.23 1.88 -1.11
N ILE A 91 -20.24 0.99 -0.97
CA ILE A 91 -18.83 1.32 -1.26
C ILE A 91 -18.64 1.71 -2.72
N ARG A 92 -17.92 2.79 -2.96
CA ARG A 92 -17.64 3.41 -4.25
C ARG A 92 -16.20 3.26 -4.68
N VAL A 93 -15.28 3.42 -3.72
CA VAL A 93 -13.85 3.38 -3.95
C VAL A 93 -13.14 2.53 -2.91
N GLY A 94 -12.09 1.85 -3.34
CA GLY A 94 -11.19 1.10 -2.49
C GLY A 94 -9.82 1.76 -2.37
N LEU A 95 -9.20 1.62 -1.22
CA LEU A 95 -7.79 1.88 -0.98
C LEU A 95 -7.16 0.57 -0.47
N LEU A 96 -6.13 0.09 -1.14
CA LEU A 96 -5.31 -1.00 -0.66
C LEU A 96 -4.00 -0.39 -0.17
N VAL A 97 -3.86 -0.27 1.14
CA VAL A 97 -2.74 0.47 1.76
C VAL A 97 -1.94 -0.47 2.65
N GLY A 98 -0.66 -0.55 2.37
CA GLY A 98 0.23 -1.43 3.11
C GLY A 98 1.69 -1.21 2.77
N ILE A 99 2.51 -2.25 2.98
CA ILE A 99 3.95 -2.23 2.71
C ILE A 99 4.29 -2.99 1.43
N GLY A 100 5.47 -2.74 0.89
CA GLY A 100 5.96 -3.42 -0.30
C GLY A 100 7.49 -3.41 -0.39
N GLY A 101 8.01 -4.24 -1.30
CA GLY A 101 9.42 -4.28 -1.63
C GLY A 101 9.75 -3.36 -2.80
N GLY A 102 10.59 -2.37 -2.59
CA GLY A 102 10.99 -1.40 -3.61
C GLY A 102 11.90 -2.02 -4.69
N ILE A 103 11.75 -1.54 -5.91
CA ILE A 103 12.61 -1.89 -7.04
C ILE A 103 13.50 -0.67 -7.33
N ALA A 104 14.51 -0.50 -6.48
CA ALA A 104 15.45 0.62 -6.60
C ALA A 104 16.43 0.39 -7.77
N ARG A 105 16.54 1.36 -8.65
CA ARG A 105 17.47 1.42 -9.80
C ARG A 105 18.06 2.82 -9.91
N PRO A 106 18.95 3.23 -8.99
CA PRO A 106 19.50 4.59 -8.96
C PRO A 106 20.22 4.98 -10.25
N ASP A 107 20.89 4.00 -10.90
CA ASP A 107 21.56 4.13 -12.20
C ASP A 107 20.59 4.54 -13.35
N LYS A 108 19.29 4.27 -13.18
CA LYS A 108 18.22 4.64 -14.11
C LYS A 108 17.36 5.80 -13.63
N GLY A 109 17.77 6.51 -12.58
CA GLY A 109 17.04 7.62 -11.99
C GLY A 109 15.85 7.19 -11.11
N GLN A 110 15.78 5.91 -10.70
CA GLN A 110 14.79 5.39 -9.76
C GLN A 110 15.44 5.12 -8.38
N ASP A 111 15.77 6.18 -7.65
CA ASP A 111 16.35 6.07 -6.30
C ASP A 111 15.25 5.90 -5.23
N ILE A 112 14.58 4.76 -5.28
CA ILE A 112 13.57 4.38 -4.28
C ILE A 112 14.28 3.98 -2.99
N ARG A 113 13.85 4.54 -1.84
CA ARG A 113 14.44 4.30 -0.51
C ARG A 113 13.45 3.70 0.48
N LEU A 114 13.99 3.13 1.56
CA LEU A 114 13.18 2.58 2.63
C LEU A 114 12.44 3.71 3.38
N GLY A 115 11.11 3.56 3.49
CA GLY A 115 10.22 4.60 4.00
C GLY A 115 9.53 5.41 2.92
N ASP A 116 10.01 5.39 1.67
CA ASP A 116 9.34 6.00 0.52
C ASP A 116 7.98 5.33 0.24
N ILE A 117 7.22 5.93 -0.66
CA ILE A 117 5.86 5.49 -0.99
C ILE A 117 5.76 5.18 -2.48
N ALA A 118 5.28 4.00 -2.82
CA ALA A 118 4.90 3.62 -4.17
C ALA A 118 3.38 3.69 -4.33
N VAL A 119 2.90 4.37 -5.37
CA VAL A 119 1.47 4.54 -5.67
C VAL A 119 1.18 4.01 -7.06
N SER A 120 0.16 3.15 -7.18
CA SER A 120 -0.23 2.59 -8.47
C SER A 120 -0.76 3.66 -9.40
N GLN A 121 -0.15 3.77 -10.56
CA GLN A 121 -0.56 4.70 -11.61
C GLN A 121 -0.54 4.00 -12.97
N PRO A 122 -1.61 4.11 -13.79
CA PRO A 122 -1.59 3.57 -15.15
C PRO A 122 -0.41 4.11 -15.96
N CYS A 123 0.32 3.20 -16.61
CA CYS A 123 1.45 3.52 -17.45
C CYS A 123 1.51 2.56 -18.65
N GLY A 124 1.70 3.07 -19.84
CA GLY A 124 1.75 2.26 -21.06
C GLY A 124 0.48 1.42 -21.24
N ILE A 125 0.61 0.10 -21.17
CA ILE A 125 -0.51 -0.86 -21.28
C ILE A 125 -0.97 -1.37 -19.90
N SER A 126 -0.34 -0.92 -18.81
CA SER A 126 -0.68 -1.33 -17.45
C SER A 126 -1.75 -0.42 -16.84
N GLY A 127 -2.70 -1.00 -16.11
CA GLY A 127 -3.66 -0.28 -15.29
C GLY A 127 -3.07 0.29 -13.98
N GLY A 128 -1.75 0.20 -13.78
CA GLY A 128 -1.04 0.58 -12.55
C GLY A 128 -0.68 -0.59 -11.65
N VAL A 129 -1.23 -1.78 -11.93
CA VAL A 129 -0.87 -3.04 -11.28
C VAL A 129 -0.65 -4.11 -12.34
N CYS A 130 0.35 -4.93 -12.15
CA CYS A 130 0.74 -5.98 -13.07
C CYS A 130 0.92 -7.30 -12.31
N GLN A 131 0.18 -8.35 -12.70
CA GLN A 131 0.36 -9.66 -12.10
C GLN A 131 1.58 -10.37 -12.71
N TYR A 132 2.57 -10.71 -11.87
CA TYR A 132 3.82 -11.31 -12.35
C TYR A 132 3.85 -12.84 -12.32
N ASP A 133 2.92 -13.49 -11.66
CA ASP A 133 2.84 -14.96 -11.53
C ASP A 133 1.79 -15.60 -12.44
N LEU A 134 1.11 -14.83 -13.30
CA LEU A 134 0.17 -15.31 -14.32
C LEU A 134 0.80 -15.18 -15.72
N PHE A 135 1.42 -16.27 -16.17
CA PHE A 135 2.10 -16.29 -17.47
C PHE A 135 1.89 -17.63 -18.20
N LYS A 136 2.08 -17.61 -19.52
CA LYS A 136 2.21 -18.78 -20.37
C LYS A 136 3.69 -19.11 -20.52
N ALA A 137 4.10 -20.28 -20.05
CA ALA A 137 5.44 -20.81 -20.32
C ALA A 137 5.49 -21.26 -21.79
N LYS A 138 6.39 -20.71 -22.61
CA LYS A 138 6.63 -21.11 -24.00
C LYS A 138 7.85 -22.00 -24.11
N SER A 139 8.89 -21.74 -23.29
CA SER A 139 10.08 -22.55 -23.10
C SER A 139 10.62 -22.32 -21.67
N ASP A 140 11.74 -22.94 -21.32
CA ASP A 140 12.36 -22.77 -19.99
C ASP A 140 12.73 -21.31 -19.69
N ASP A 141 13.02 -20.53 -20.75
CA ASP A 141 13.46 -19.13 -20.64
C ASP A 141 12.48 -18.12 -21.24
N GLU A 142 11.38 -18.54 -21.88
CA GLU A 142 10.43 -17.62 -22.50
C GLU A 142 9.07 -17.68 -21.80
N ARG A 143 8.67 -16.56 -21.21
CA ARG A 143 7.39 -16.37 -20.54
C ARG A 143 6.59 -15.27 -21.23
N GLU A 144 5.32 -15.50 -21.43
CA GLU A 144 4.40 -14.51 -21.96
C GLU A 144 3.35 -14.19 -20.90
N ARG A 145 3.34 -12.95 -20.40
CA ARG A 145 2.31 -12.49 -19.47
C ARG A 145 0.92 -12.68 -20.06
N LYS A 146 -0.02 -13.07 -19.23
CA LYS A 146 -1.43 -13.22 -19.57
C LYS A 146 -2.30 -12.36 -18.66
N GLY A 147 -3.46 -11.96 -19.21
CA GLY A 147 -4.46 -11.17 -18.49
C GLY A 147 -4.12 -9.68 -18.41
N PHE A 148 -5.15 -8.92 -18.09
CA PHE A 148 -5.09 -7.50 -17.79
C PHE A 148 -5.79 -7.27 -16.46
N LEU A 149 -5.28 -6.33 -15.69
CA LEU A 149 -5.90 -5.89 -14.45
C LEU A 149 -6.55 -4.52 -14.68
N GLY A 150 -7.66 -4.31 -13.99
CA GLY A 150 -8.37 -3.04 -13.99
C GLY A 150 -7.50 -1.88 -13.50
N ARG A 151 -7.96 -0.66 -13.75
CA ARG A 151 -7.33 0.56 -13.28
C ARG A 151 -8.06 1.11 -12.04
N PRO A 152 -7.43 1.95 -11.22
CA PRO A 152 -8.11 2.67 -10.16
C PRO A 152 -9.31 3.49 -10.69
N PRO A 153 -10.35 3.72 -9.87
CA PRO A 153 -11.47 4.58 -10.24
C PRO A 153 -11.01 5.96 -10.70
N THR A 154 -11.69 6.50 -11.73
CA THR A 154 -11.31 7.78 -12.34
C THR A 154 -11.24 8.93 -11.33
N VAL A 155 -12.11 8.94 -10.31
CA VAL A 155 -12.09 9.95 -9.25
C VAL A 155 -10.75 9.94 -8.51
N LEU A 156 -10.20 8.76 -8.19
CA LEU A 156 -8.89 8.65 -7.55
C LEU A 156 -7.74 9.01 -8.51
N LEU A 157 -7.84 8.66 -9.79
CA LEU A 157 -6.82 9.05 -10.79
C LEU A 157 -6.77 10.58 -11.00
N ASN A 158 -7.92 11.25 -11.01
CA ASN A 158 -7.97 12.71 -11.08
C ASN A 158 -7.37 13.35 -9.82
N SER A 159 -7.63 12.76 -8.66
CA SER A 159 -7.04 13.19 -7.40
C SER A 159 -5.52 12.98 -7.35
N LEU A 160 -5.01 11.88 -7.96
CA LEU A 160 -3.57 11.69 -8.14
C LEU A 160 -2.94 12.80 -8.98
N ALA A 161 -3.57 13.20 -10.07
CA ALA A 161 -3.06 14.30 -10.88
C ALA A 161 -3.00 15.63 -10.10
N ALA A 162 -4.00 15.87 -9.24
CA ALA A 162 -4.06 17.08 -8.42
C ALA A 162 -2.98 17.09 -7.31
N ILE A 163 -2.81 15.97 -6.60
CA ILE A 163 -1.77 15.88 -5.54
C ILE A 163 -0.37 15.96 -6.14
N GLN A 164 -0.09 15.29 -7.26
CA GLN A 164 1.19 15.40 -7.96
C GLN A 164 1.49 16.84 -8.37
N ALA A 165 0.53 17.52 -8.99
CA ALA A 165 0.69 18.94 -9.38
C ALA A 165 0.87 19.88 -8.16
N ASN A 166 0.37 19.52 -6.99
CA ASN A 166 0.62 20.26 -5.76
C ASN A 166 2.04 20.00 -5.24
N HIS A 167 2.48 18.74 -5.21
CA HIS A 167 3.82 18.37 -4.72
C HIS A 167 4.96 18.87 -5.59
N GLU A 168 4.71 19.23 -6.87
CA GLU A 168 5.67 19.98 -7.70
C GLU A 168 5.93 21.43 -7.18
N ARG A 169 5.08 21.96 -6.32
CA ARG A 169 5.13 23.34 -5.86
C ARG A 169 5.27 23.48 -4.35
N ASN A 170 4.92 22.46 -3.62
CA ASN A 170 4.84 22.47 -2.17
C ASN A 170 5.31 21.13 -1.61
N ASP A 171 5.85 21.15 -0.40
CA ASP A 171 6.18 19.92 0.32
C ASP A 171 4.91 19.12 0.63
N SER A 172 5.05 17.78 0.69
CA SER A 172 3.96 16.91 1.11
C SER A 172 3.67 17.06 2.61
N LYS A 173 2.44 16.79 3.02
CA LYS A 173 2.03 16.80 4.43
C LYS A 173 2.36 15.50 5.16
N ILE A 174 2.92 14.51 4.49
CA ILE A 174 3.18 13.17 5.05
C ILE A 174 3.98 13.22 6.35
N PRO A 175 5.13 13.95 6.44
CA PRO A 175 5.90 14.01 7.67
C PRO A 175 5.11 14.57 8.84
N GLN A 176 4.32 15.63 8.59
CA GLN A 176 3.45 16.24 9.59
C GLN A 176 2.34 15.26 10.04
N ILE A 177 1.67 14.59 9.10
CA ILE A 177 0.60 13.63 9.41
C ILE A 177 1.14 12.46 10.24
N VAL A 178 2.34 11.94 9.91
CA VAL A 178 3.00 10.88 10.70
C VAL A 178 3.31 11.40 12.11
N GLN A 179 3.82 12.62 12.24
CA GLN A 179 4.09 13.20 13.56
C GLN A 179 2.81 13.35 14.39
N GLU A 180 1.74 13.90 13.83
CA GLU A 180 0.44 14.03 14.51
C GLU A 180 -0.14 12.68 14.93
N MET A 181 0.00 11.65 14.07
CA MET A 181 -0.38 10.27 14.39
C MET A 181 0.36 9.75 15.62
N LEU A 182 1.68 9.96 15.69
CA LEU A 182 2.51 9.51 16.81
C LEU A 182 2.21 10.27 18.12
N GLU A 183 1.92 11.57 18.01
CA GLU A 183 1.49 12.39 19.17
C GLU A 183 0.16 11.92 19.75
N LYS A 184 -0.82 11.60 18.89
CA LYS A 184 -2.11 11.03 19.29
C LYS A 184 -1.98 9.60 19.82
N ASN A 185 -0.98 8.84 19.34
CA ASN A 185 -0.77 7.43 19.66
C ASN A 185 0.65 7.16 20.17
N PRO A 186 1.06 7.66 21.34
CA PRO A 186 2.46 7.65 21.78
C PRO A 186 3.05 6.24 21.98
N LYS A 187 2.21 5.21 22.11
CA LYS A 187 2.65 3.80 22.12
C LYS A 187 3.30 3.40 20.81
N MET A 188 2.83 3.94 19.66
CA MET A 188 3.35 3.61 18.35
C MET A 188 4.77 4.14 18.11
N ALA A 189 5.18 5.20 18.80
CA ALA A 189 6.54 5.73 18.75
C ALA A 189 7.56 4.92 19.56
N ARG A 190 7.11 4.04 20.47
CA ARG A 190 8.01 3.34 21.38
C ARG A 190 8.81 2.26 20.69
N ARG A 191 10.12 2.25 20.93
CA ARG A 191 11.03 1.21 20.45
C ARG A 191 11.25 0.13 21.52
N SER A 192 11.38 -1.12 21.06
CA SER A 192 11.88 -2.25 21.84
C SER A 192 12.72 -3.16 20.93
N LYS A 193 13.39 -4.17 21.51
CA LYS A 193 14.16 -5.14 20.71
C LYS A 193 13.35 -5.85 19.62
N LYS A 194 12.04 -6.02 19.81
CA LYS A 194 11.14 -6.70 18.86
C LYS A 194 10.21 -5.75 18.11
N ASN A 195 10.19 -4.46 18.50
CA ASN A 195 9.29 -3.49 17.90
C ASN A 195 10.06 -2.19 17.65
N PRO A 196 10.43 -1.90 16.40
CA PRO A 196 11.16 -0.69 16.05
C PRO A 196 10.32 0.60 16.12
N GLY A 197 9.01 0.50 16.34
CA GLY A 197 8.08 1.64 16.33
C GLY A 197 7.74 2.12 14.93
N TYR A 198 6.73 3.00 14.83
CA TYR A 198 6.27 3.62 13.57
C TYR A 198 7.02 4.93 13.27
N ILE A 199 8.26 5.00 13.67
CA ILE A 199 9.13 6.18 13.48
C ILE A 199 10.21 5.88 12.46
N TYR A 200 10.82 6.92 11.90
CA TYR A 200 11.94 6.81 10.98
C TYR A 200 13.08 5.97 11.57
N GLN A 201 13.66 5.08 10.77
CA GLN A 201 14.59 4.07 11.26
C GLN A 201 16.08 4.47 11.17
N GLY A 202 16.38 5.63 10.61
CA GLY A 202 17.74 6.14 10.41
C GLY A 202 18.32 5.77 9.04
N ILE A 203 18.99 6.72 8.42
CA ILE A 203 19.56 6.56 7.07
C ILE A 203 20.60 5.45 7.00
N GLU A 204 21.31 5.20 8.09
CA GLU A 204 22.31 4.14 8.23
C GLU A 204 21.69 2.72 8.13
N ASN A 205 20.36 2.60 8.22
CA ASN A 205 19.61 1.36 8.09
C ASN A 205 18.91 1.24 6.73
N ASP A 206 19.03 2.24 5.86
CA ASP A 206 18.57 2.21 4.47
C ASP A 206 19.73 1.79 3.56
N ARG A 207 19.98 0.47 3.49
CA ARG A 207 21.12 -0.11 2.77
C ARG A 207 20.64 -0.89 1.55
N LEU A 208 20.98 -0.41 0.37
CA LEU A 208 20.77 -1.10 -0.90
C LEU A 208 22.07 -1.81 -1.29
N PHE A 209 22.00 -3.08 -1.67
CA PHE A 209 23.16 -3.88 -2.03
C PHE A 209 23.15 -4.23 -3.52
N GLU A 210 24.34 -4.38 -4.07
CA GLU A 210 24.53 -4.92 -5.41
C GLU A 210 23.94 -6.35 -5.49
N ILE A 211 23.39 -6.70 -6.65
CA ILE A 211 22.70 -7.97 -6.88
C ILE A 211 23.54 -9.21 -6.53
N SER A 212 24.86 -9.11 -6.68
CA SER A 212 25.83 -10.20 -6.39
C SER A 212 26.14 -10.37 -4.91
N TYR A 213 25.77 -9.41 -4.05
CA TYR A 213 26.03 -9.47 -2.62
C TYR A 213 24.84 -10.07 -1.87
N GLY A 214 25.03 -11.29 -1.36
CA GLY A 214 24.04 -11.97 -0.54
C GLY A 214 24.08 -11.50 0.92
N HIS A 215 22.94 -11.59 1.59
CA HIS A 215 22.84 -11.30 3.02
C HIS A 215 23.69 -12.27 3.86
N VAL A 216 24.48 -11.73 4.80
CA VAL A 216 25.15 -12.51 5.82
C VAL A 216 24.16 -12.92 6.91
N SER A 217 24.26 -14.12 7.43
CA SER A 217 23.32 -14.65 8.43
C SER A 217 23.11 -13.68 9.61
N GLY A 218 21.84 -13.46 9.97
CA GLY A 218 21.44 -12.55 11.05
C GLY A 218 20.02 -12.00 10.85
N GLY A 219 19.53 -11.24 11.81
CA GLY A 219 18.21 -10.62 11.75
C GLY A 219 18.18 -9.22 11.10
N ASP A 220 19.38 -8.69 10.77
CA ASP A 220 19.56 -7.37 10.14
C ASP A 220 20.86 -7.34 9.34
N CYS A 221 21.14 -6.21 8.67
CA CYS A 221 22.31 -6.05 7.81
C CYS A 221 23.56 -5.50 8.53
N GLN A 222 23.62 -5.51 9.88
CA GLN A 222 24.75 -4.92 10.60
C GLN A 222 26.09 -5.60 10.26
N ASN A 223 26.05 -6.89 9.95
CA ASN A 223 27.24 -7.69 9.60
C ASN A 223 27.48 -7.79 8.07
N CYS A 224 26.64 -7.18 7.25
CA CYS A 224 26.83 -7.16 5.80
C CYS A 224 27.95 -6.19 5.42
N ASP A 225 28.79 -6.59 4.47
CA ASP A 225 29.92 -5.79 4.02
C ASP A 225 29.44 -4.54 3.28
N SER A 226 29.89 -3.37 3.72
CA SER A 226 29.56 -2.12 3.07
C SER A 226 30.19 -1.96 1.67
N ALA A 227 31.20 -2.75 1.34
CA ALA A 227 31.76 -2.78 -0.01
C ALA A 227 30.76 -3.28 -1.07
N GLY A 228 29.70 -3.96 -0.65
CA GLY A 228 28.62 -4.41 -1.53
C GLY A 228 27.46 -3.42 -1.63
N GLU A 229 27.52 -2.27 -0.98
CA GLU A 229 26.43 -1.28 -1.04
C GLU A 229 26.49 -0.48 -2.35
N VAL A 230 25.31 -0.26 -2.92
CA VAL A 230 25.13 0.65 -4.06
C VAL A 230 25.32 2.08 -3.57
N HIS A 231 26.24 2.81 -4.18
CA HIS A 231 26.42 4.21 -3.88
C HIS A 231 25.21 5.03 -4.33
N ARG A 232 24.67 5.84 -3.44
CA ARG A 232 23.53 6.75 -3.70
C ARG A 232 23.87 8.14 -3.19
N ASP A 233 23.52 9.15 -3.96
CA ASP A 233 23.69 10.53 -3.52
C ASP A 233 22.85 10.83 -2.28
N PRO A 234 23.34 11.64 -1.33
CA PRO A 234 22.52 12.03 -0.17
C PRO A 234 21.30 12.85 -0.63
N ARG A 235 20.15 12.61 0.01
CA ARG A 235 18.97 13.48 -0.14
C ARG A 235 19.09 14.69 0.78
N ASP A 236 18.44 15.79 0.41
CA ASP A 236 18.46 17.06 1.19
C ASP A 236 17.76 16.90 2.55
N ASN A 237 16.80 15.97 2.64
CA ASN A 237 16.06 15.67 3.87
C ASN A 237 15.74 14.17 3.99
N ILE A 238 15.06 13.80 5.08
CA ILE A 238 14.65 12.42 5.39
C ILE A 238 13.18 12.15 5.08
N ASP A 239 12.51 13.09 4.44
CA ASP A 239 11.10 12.97 4.14
C ASP A 239 10.87 11.89 3.08
N PRO A 240 9.78 11.12 3.17
CA PRO A 240 9.48 10.09 2.19
C PRO A 240 9.21 10.69 0.80
N GLU A 241 9.89 10.19 -0.22
CA GLU A 241 9.55 10.48 -1.61
C GLU A 241 8.41 9.58 -2.10
N ILE A 242 7.65 10.09 -3.08
CA ILE A 242 6.49 9.39 -3.62
C ILE A 242 6.77 9.01 -5.06
N HIS A 243 6.73 7.71 -5.33
CA HIS A 243 6.98 7.14 -6.65
C HIS A 243 5.67 6.64 -7.26
N TYR A 244 5.37 7.10 -8.47
CA TYR A 244 4.16 6.74 -9.19
C TYR A 244 4.49 5.80 -10.35
N GLY A 245 3.78 4.67 -10.47
CA GLY A 245 4.07 3.71 -11.53
C GLY A 245 3.36 2.38 -11.37
N THR A 246 3.85 1.37 -12.11
CA THR A 246 3.30 0.03 -12.07
C THR A 246 3.81 -0.74 -10.84
N ILE A 247 2.88 -1.32 -10.08
CA ILE A 247 3.17 -2.20 -8.95
C ILE A 247 3.06 -3.65 -9.42
N ALA A 248 4.10 -4.45 -9.17
CA ALA A 248 4.13 -5.88 -9.47
C ALA A 248 3.45 -6.66 -8.33
N SER A 249 2.37 -7.37 -8.63
CA SER A 249 1.56 -8.12 -7.67
C SER A 249 1.62 -9.62 -7.94
N GLY A 250 1.65 -10.46 -6.90
CA GLY A 250 1.61 -11.92 -7.03
C GLY A 250 1.89 -12.64 -5.71
N ASN A 251 1.72 -13.96 -5.71
CA ASN A 251 1.71 -14.77 -4.47
C ASN A 251 3.11 -15.20 -3.99
N THR A 252 4.17 -14.88 -4.72
CA THR A 252 5.53 -15.25 -4.34
C THR A 252 6.19 -14.14 -3.54
N LEU A 253 6.64 -14.46 -2.32
CA LEU A 253 7.47 -13.55 -1.53
C LEU A 253 8.87 -13.50 -2.11
N VAL A 254 9.19 -12.43 -2.84
CA VAL A 254 10.50 -12.24 -3.47
C VAL A 254 11.52 -11.81 -2.42
N LYS A 255 12.60 -12.63 -2.27
CA LYS A 255 13.75 -12.41 -1.35
C LYS A 255 15.08 -12.66 -2.04
N ASP A 256 15.12 -12.56 -3.34
CA ASP A 256 16.29 -12.80 -4.16
C ASP A 256 16.39 -11.75 -5.25
N ALA A 257 17.52 -11.04 -5.31
CA ALA A 257 17.71 -9.93 -6.24
C ALA A 257 17.74 -10.37 -7.71
N PHE A 258 18.28 -11.57 -8.00
CA PHE A 258 18.27 -12.12 -9.35
C PHE A 258 16.84 -12.50 -9.79
N ALA A 259 16.08 -13.13 -8.89
CA ALA A 259 14.68 -13.46 -9.16
C ALA A 259 13.84 -12.20 -9.34
N ARG A 260 14.05 -11.17 -8.50
CA ARG A 260 13.42 -9.84 -8.63
C ARG A 260 13.64 -9.24 -10.00
N ASP A 261 14.90 -9.13 -10.43
CA ASP A 261 15.26 -8.46 -11.68
C ASP A 261 14.83 -9.29 -12.90
N ARG A 262 14.83 -10.62 -12.80
CA ARG A 262 14.27 -11.51 -13.82
C ARG A 262 12.75 -11.29 -13.98
N ILE A 263 11.99 -11.23 -12.89
CA ILE A 263 10.56 -10.98 -12.93
C ILE A 263 10.28 -9.64 -13.63
N VAL A 264 10.99 -8.57 -13.27
CA VAL A 264 10.84 -7.24 -13.89
C VAL A 264 11.15 -7.29 -15.40
N THR A 265 12.20 -8.01 -15.78
CA THR A 265 12.56 -8.19 -17.20
C THR A 265 11.47 -8.95 -17.95
N ASP A 266 10.98 -10.05 -17.38
CA ASP A 266 9.94 -10.90 -17.99
C ASP A 266 8.60 -10.14 -18.12
N LEU A 267 8.31 -9.21 -17.22
CA LEU A 267 7.12 -8.35 -17.31
C LEU A 267 7.20 -7.35 -18.46
N GLY A 268 8.41 -6.92 -18.83
CA GLY A 268 8.62 -5.89 -19.86
C GLY A 268 8.04 -4.52 -19.48
N GLU A 269 7.86 -4.27 -18.17
CA GLU A 269 7.31 -3.02 -17.62
C GLU A 269 8.21 -2.48 -16.53
N ASP A 270 8.28 -1.16 -16.41
CA ASP A 270 9.02 -0.47 -15.34
C ASP A 270 8.22 -0.51 -14.03
N CYS A 271 8.29 -1.66 -13.35
CA CYS A 271 7.70 -1.79 -12.04
C CYS A 271 8.56 -1.08 -10.98
N ILE A 272 7.88 -0.45 -10.00
CA ILE A 272 8.51 0.31 -8.91
C ILE A 272 8.48 -0.42 -7.57
N CYS A 273 7.56 -1.40 -7.41
CA CYS A 273 7.35 -2.07 -6.13
C CYS A 273 6.75 -3.47 -6.34
N PHE A 274 7.07 -4.40 -5.43
CA PHE A 274 6.41 -5.69 -5.28
C PHE A 274 5.46 -5.70 -4.09
N GLU A 275 4.30 -6.32 -4.27
CA GLU A 275 3.35 -6.61 -3.21
C GLU A 275 2.56 -7.90 -3.53
N MET A 276 1.60 -8.32 -2.69
CA MET A 276 1.04 -9.65 -2.81
C MET A 276 -0.49 -9.73 -2.92
N GLU A 277 -1.22 -8.62 -2.91
CA GLU A 277 -2.69 -8.59 -2.78
C GLU A 277 -3.42 -8.01 -3.99
N ALA A 278 -2.89 -6.97 -4.60
CA ALA A 278 -3.59 -6.13 -5.57
C ALA A 278 -4.11 -6.89 -6.79
N ALA A 279 -3.38 -7.90 -7.28
CA ALA A 279 -3.82 -8.68 -8.43
C ALA A 279 -5.13 -9.45 -8.16
N GLY A 280 -5.44 -9.75 -6.91
CA GLY A 280 -6.71 -10.37 -6.52
C GLY A 280 -7.88 -9.38 -6.40
N LEU A 281 -7.63 -8.09 -6.49
CA LEU A 281 -8.63 -7.04 -6.27
C LEU A 281 -9.02 -6.29 -7.53
N MET A 282 -8.04 -5.93 -8.36
CA MET A 282 -8.17 -4.88 -9.38
C MET A 282 -9.27 -5.11 -10.41
N ASN A 283 -9.71 -6.35 -10.66
CA ASN A 283 -10.79 -6.62 -11.61
C ASN A 283 -12.18 -6.52 -10.98
N ASP A 284 -12.32 -6.95 -9.72
CA ASP A 284 -13.61 -7.06 -9.05
C ASP A 284 -13.83 -5.96 -7.99
N PHE A 285 -12.75 -5.42 -7.45
CA PHE A 285 -12.75 -4.32 -6.50
C PHE A 285 -11.65 -3.32 -6.88
N PRO A 286 -11.85 -2.52 -7.95
CA PRO A 286 -10.84 -1.56 -8.40
C PRO A 286 -10.49 -0.58 -7.28
N CYS A 287 -9.23 -0.56 -6.93
CA CYS A 287 -8.74 0.28 -5.84
C CYS A 287 -7.46 1.02 -6.24
N LEU A 288 -7.13 2.06 -5.49
CA LEU A 288 -5.80 2.66 -5.52
C LEU A 288 -4.90 1.87 -4.58
N VAL A 289 -3.75 1.43 -5.10
CA VAL A 289 -2.74 0.69 -4.33
C VAL A 289 -1.65 1.64 -3.88
N ILE A 290 -1.40 1.67 -2.57
CA ILE A 290 -0.42 2.55 -1.91
C ILE A 290 0.47 1.67 -1.04
N ARG A 291 1.79 1.70 -1.28
CA ARG A 291 2.74 0.86 -0.57
C ARG A 291 3.88 1.69 0.01
N GLY A 292 4.10 1.59 1.32
CA GLY A 292 5.33 2.08 1.93
C GLY A 292 6.45 1.08 1.70
N ILE A 293 7.60 1.57 1.29
CA ILE A 293 8.74 0.72 0.97
C ILE A 293 9.43 0.27 2.25
N CYS A 294 9.43 -1.04 2.51
CA CYS A 294 10.00 -1.62 3.73
C CYS A 294 11.23 -2.49 3.52
N ASP A 295 11.51 -2.89 2.29
CA ASP A 295 12.66 -3.68 1.86
C ASP A 295 12.88 -3.50 0.34
N TYR A 296 13.93 -4.11 -0.21
CA TYR A 296 14.26 -4.05 -1.64
C TYR A 296 13.96 -5.36 -2.40
N ALA A 297 13.07 -6.19 -1.89
CA ALA A 297 12.71 -7.50 -2.46
C ALA A 297 13.93 -8.38 -2.76
N ASP A 298 14.92 -8.36 -1.87
CA ASP A 298 16.18 -9.12 -1.97
C ASP A 298 16.46 -9.94 -0.70
N SER A 299 17.65 -10.56 -0.63
CA SER A 299 18.06 -11.37 0.53
C SER A 299 18.29 -10.57 1.81
N HIS A 300 18.40 -9.23 1.74
CA HIS A 300 18.60 -8.32 2.87
C HIS A 300 17.29 -7.91 3.56
N LYS A 301 16.16 -8.41 3.07
CA LYS A 301 14.82 -8.14 3.64
C LYS A 301 14.77 -8.45 5.13
N ASN A 302 14.35 -7.46 5.93
CA ASN A 302 14.12 -7.56 7.36
C ASN A 302 12.90 -6.69 7.77
N ASP A 303 12.44 -6.84 9.02
CA ASP A 303 11.19 -6.22 9.46
C ASP A 303 11.36 -4.82 10.06
N ARG A 304 12.56 -4.26 10.05
CA ARG A 304 12.88 -2.98 10.72
C ARG A 304 12.01 -1.82 10.24
N TRP A 305 11.85 -1.72 8.91
CA TRP A 305 11.15 -0.60 8.29
C TRP A 305 9.63 -0.78 8.16
N GLN A 306 9.11 -1.99 8.36
CA GLN A 306 7.69 -2.30 8.08
C GLN A 306 6.70 -1.33 8.74
N ARG A 307 6.89 -0.99 10.02
CA ARG A 307 5.98 -0.10 10.74
C ARG A 307 6.04 1.34 10.25
N TYR A 308 7.25 1.87 10.02
CA TYR A 308 7.40 3.21 9.46
C TYR A 308 6.84 3.28 8.05
N ALA A 309 7.12 2.31 7.21
CA ALA A 309 6.56 2.20 5.86
C ALA A 309 5.03 2.10 5.88
N SER A 310 4.43 1.35 6.82
CA SER A 310 2.98 1.35 7.01
C SER A 310 2.44 2.74 7.38
N ALA A 311 3.17 3.49 8.22
CA ALA A 311 2.76 4.84 8.62
C ALA A 311 2.84 5.84 7.45
N THR A 312 3.92 5.80 6.65
CA THR A 312 4.07 6.70 5.49
C THR A 312 3.02 6.45 4.42
N ALA A 313 2.75 5.17 4.10
CA ALA A 313 1.68 4.79 3.17
C ALA A 313 0.28 5.24 3.66
N ALA A 314 0.00 5.05 4.95
CA ALA A 314 -1.27 5.48 5.54
C ALA A 314 -1.39 7.02 5.60
N ALA A 315 -0.29 7.73 5.85
CA ALA A 315 -0.26 9.20 5.83
C ALA A 315 -0.52 9.76 4.43
N TYR A 316 0.06 9.16 3.38
CA TYR A 316 -0.25 9.52 2.00
C TYR A 316 -1.73 9.31 1.66
N ALA A 317 -2.30 8.16 2.05
CA ALA A 317 -3.72 7.90 1.84
C ALA A 317 -4.60 8.92 2.56
N LYS A 318 -4.22 9.35 3.77
CA LYS A 318 -4.90 10.40 4.51
C LYS A 318 -4.79 11.76 3.81
N GLU A 319 -3.61 12.18 3.39
CA GLU A 319 -3.39 13.43 2.65
C GLU A 319 -4.25 13.47 1.38
N LEU A 320 -4.24 12.37 0.60
CA LEU A 320 -5.03 12.24 -0.61
C LEU A 320 -6.53 12.45 -0.33
N LEU A 321 -7.07 11.79 0.69
CA LEU A 321 -8.49 11.88 1.04
C LEU A 321 -8.87 13.26 1.59
N LEU A 322 -8.02 13.87 2.40
CA LEU A 322 -8.31 15.16 3.02
C LEU A 322 -8.37 16.32 2.01
N ASP A 323 -7.42 16.35 1.09
CA ASP A 323 -7.15 17.57 0.32
C ASP A 323 -7.50 17.44 -1.17
N TYR A 324 -7.62 16.20 -1.71
CA TYR A 324 -7.68 16.01 -3.16
C TYR A 324 -8.86 15.18 -3.66
N VAL A 325 -9.54 14.45 -2.78
CA VAL A 325 -10.72 13.65 -3.15
C VAL A 325 -11.98 14.33 -2.66
N PRO A 326 -12.77 14.99 -3.53
CA PRO A 326 -14.03 15.59 -3.10
C PRO A 326 -15.06 14.52 -2.72
N ALA A 327 -15.70 14.64 -1.55
CA ALA A 327 -16.67 13.64 -1.09
C ALA A 327 -17.88 13.52 -2.04
N GLN A 328 -18.32 14.64 -2.65
CA GLN A 328 -19.38 14.64 -3.64
C GLN A 328 -19.04 13.83 -4.89
N ASP A 329 -17.76 13.76 -5.30
CA ASP A 329 -17.34 13.03 -6.48
C ASP A 329 -17.26 11.53 -6.20
N ILE A 330 -16.91 11.14 -4.97
CA ILE A 330 -17.07 9.75 -4.52
C ILE A 330 -18.53 9.34 -4.55
N GLN A 331 -19.45 10.17 -4.06
CA GLN A 331 -20.88 9.85 -4.05
C GLN A 331 -21.49 9.73 -5.45
N ARG A 332 -20.90 10.38 -6.46
CA ARG A 332 -21.30 10.27 -7.87
C ARG A 332 -20.65 9.09 -8.57
N ALA A 333 -19.56 8.55 -8.03
CA ALA A 333 -18.87 7.40 -8.62
C ALA A 333 -19.81 6.18 -8.63
N GLN A 334 -19.63 5.31 -9.62
CA GLN A 334 -20.34 4.04 -9.68
C GLN A 334 -19.98 3.19 -8.45
N ARG A 335 -20.95 2.43 -7.92
CA ARG A 335 -20.68 1.55 -6.78
C ARG A 335 -19.71 0.45 -7.20
N ALA A 336 -18.80 0.07 -6.30
CA ALA A 336 -17.82 -0.97 -6.59
C ALA A 336 -18.48 -2.30 -6.95
N VAL A 337 -19.60 -2.64 -6.32
CA VAL A 337 -20.36 -3.86 -6.60
C VAL A 337 -20.94 -3.89 -8.04
N ASP A 338 -21.28 -2.74 -8.60
CA ASP A 338 -21.82 -2.65 -9.96
C ASP A 338 -20.70 -2.82 -11.03
N LEU A 339 -19.44 -2.53 -10.66
CA LEU A 339 -18.26 -2.74 -11.51
C LEU A 339 -17.84 -4.21 -11.54
N ALA A 340 -18.00 -4.92 -10.43
CA ALA A 340 -17.63 -6.34 -10.32
C ALA A 340 -18.56 -7.28 -11.12
N GLY A 341 -19.72 -6.80 -11.55
CA GLY A 341 -20.72 -7.59 -12.30
C GLY A 341 -20.80 -7.27 -13.82
N SER A 342 -19.95 -6.35 -14.29
CA SER A 342 -19.88 -5.93 -15.70
C SER A 342 -18.67 -6.53 -16.41
#